data_27ed0066e8193763468d8cebd140acf3
#
_entry.id   27ed0066e8193763468d8cebd140acf3
#
_cell.length_a   1.000
_cell.length_b   1.000
_cell.length_c   1.000
_cell.angle_alpha   90.00
_cell.angle_beta   90.00
_cell.angle_gamma   90.00
#
_symmetry.space_group_name_H-M   'P 1'
#
loop_
_entity.id
_entity.type
_entity.pdbx_description
1 polymer ?
#
loop_
_entity_poly.entity_id
_entity_poly.type
_entity_poly.pdbx_seq_one_letter_code
_entity_poly.pdbx_strand_id
1 'polypeptide(L)'
;MRTLLLTLAVALLGLVAQSSVAQPPAAQLLDAASIENQKHAQPAHYLVVSAGEGLAPQATFYRQVEMAGPFESLGDEQMAMLAEGLTGRQGHGALVRLRDDQGQVVYQAVVKIPRWLRSETLLPEDHPRSKGRDTRIDAHVQRLHEATFAIRVPVIEGASNLEISYGPAELRTANTFDLDDLARQYFGAEDTVSQSLTGATFEAVPGFTSGSSNNRVDILFLAEGYTSSDLRWFRVDTDTFAQRFMSTLPFSAYRSHFNFWRLHVPSLGRGADRPLCPDPDDENLDNGTYVNTAFDATYCTGGIWRLLTVDSAKALQAASEYPNWDIIITVVQSTLRGGSGGEVAVTSMDDGYTVSDDILGVVQHEFAHTFANLGDEYVDENADYDPCSDLNTDPSDNCEPNVTDVYYRSGLKWKHWVSSSTPVPTTSPLSDPLAAGSWEGARYLDDGMYRQCFNGIMRDSLEPFCRVDRERVLVSMYLGGWGVPGGGVSTIEPGTRSPSAASLTLSEGQSVTLSARTFAPSPGPNLTVEWYVNNARVRTSSVAPGNTSSYTFTAPLAGTTWTVRMKAIDNNSLLHSSTRPQVAKSATWTIQVSGGGCPFCLQGD
;
A
#
# COMPACT_ATOMS: atom_id res chain seq x y z
N MET A 1 56.89 -25.92 42.13
CA MET A 1 55.74 -26.50 41.37
C MET A 1 54.57 -25.51 41.09
N ARG A 2 54.80 -24.21 41.27
CA ARG A 2 53.80 -23.15 40.97
C ARG A 2 54.22 -22.19 39.83
N THR A 3 55.41 -22.38 39.27
CA THR A 3 55.96 -21.49 38.24
C THR A 3 55.92 -22.08 36.81
N LEU A 4 55.49 -23.34 36.67
CA LEU A 4 55.39 -24.00 35.34
C LEU A 4 54.00 -24.03 34.76
N LEU A 5 52.98 -23.59 35.52
CA LEU A 5 51.58 -23.55 35.07
C LEU A 5 51.14 -22.16 34.49
N LEU A 6 51.97 -21.13 34.69
CA LEU A 6 51.66 -19.78 34.15
C LEU A 6 52.22 -19.56 32.73
N THR A 7 53.18 -20.37 32.29
CA THR A 7 53.79 -20.24 30.96
C THR A 7 53.03 -21.00 29.88
N LEU A 8 52.15 -21.95 30.23
CA LEU A 8 51.34 -22.66 29.26
C LEU A 8 49.99 -21.94 28.95
N ALA A 9 49.53 -21.09 29.87
CA ALA A 9 48.29 -20.32 29.67
C ALA A 9 48.46 -19.09 28.74
N VAL A 10 49.69 -18.55 28.67
CA VAL A 10 49.99 -17.42 27.80
C VAL A 10 50.27 -17.87 26.34
N ALA A 11 50.71 -19.11 26.13
CA ALA A 11 50.93 -19.66 24.80
C ALA A 11 49.66 -20.15 24.11
N LEU A 12 48.58 -20.44 24.86
CA LEU A 12 47.27 -20.80 24.25
C LEU A 12 46.39 -19.58 23.93
N LEU A 13 46.65 -18.42 24.54
CA LEU A 13 45.95 -17.17 24.23
C LEU A 13 46.56 -16.42 23.02
N GLY A 14 47.74 -16.80 22.58
CA GLY A 14 48.42 -16.22 21.41
C GLY A 14 48.09 -16.88 20.07
N LEU A 15 47.34 -18.00 20.05
CA LEU A 15 47.07 -18.77 18.83
C LEU A 15 45.58 -18.69 18.36
N VAL A 16 44.74 -17.93 19.08
CA VAL A 16 43.34 -17.68 18.68
C VAL A 16 43.15 -16.30 18.04
N ALA A 17 44.18 -15.51 17.91
CA ALA A 17 44.11 -14.14 17.43
C ALA A 17 44.75 -13.93 16.04
N GLN A 18 44.69 -14.90 15.14
CA GLN A 18 44.99 -14.66 13.70
C GLN A 18 44.25 -15.64 12.79
N SER A 19 42.93 -15.52 12.75
CA SER A 19 42.21 -15.74 11.52
C SER A 19 41.25 -14.56 11.34
N SER A 20 41.82 -13.40 11.08
CA SER A 20 41.10 -12.38 10.35
C SER A 20 40.89 -12.92 8.92
N VAL A 21 39.86 -13.73 8.75
CA VAL A 21 39.22 -13.86 7.45
C VAL A 21 38.83 -12.44 7.12
N ALA A 22 39.60 -11.82 6.21
CA ALA A 22 39.17 -10.59 5.56
C ALA A 22 37.76 -10.87 5.07
N GLN A 23 36.75 -10.23 5.68
CA GLN A 23 35.44 -10.17 5.06
C GLN A 23 35.67 -9.66 3.66
N PRO A 24 35.19 -10.36 2.62
CA PRO A 24 35.19 -9.81 1.29
C PRO A 24 34.54 -8.43 1.41
N PRO A 25 34.99 -7.42 0.63
CA PRO A 25 34.32 -6.13 0.58
C PRO A 25 32.84 -6.48 0.41
N ALA A 26 31.99 -5.85 1.20
CA ALA A 26 30.56 -6.07 1.16
C ALA A 26 30.10 -5.78 -0.28
N ALA A 27 30.22 -6.80 -1.13
CA ALA A 27 29.36 -6.90 -2.31
C ALA A 27 27.97 -6.86 -1.70
N GLN A 28 27.24 -5.79 -1.95
CA GLN A 28 25.83 -5.72 -1.66
C GLN A 28 25.24 -6.98 -2.27
N LEU A 29 25.00 -7.98 -1.45
CA LEU A 29 24.15 -9.10 -1.84
C LEU A 29 22.78 -8.46 -2.01
N LEU A 30 22.49 -8.11 -3.27
CA LEU A 30 21.12 -7.75 -3.65
C LEU A 30 20.25 -8.87 -3.11
N ASP A 31 19.30 -8.52 -2.25
CA ASP A 31 18.37 -9.54 -1.76
C ASP A 31 17.53 -10.09 -2.93
N ALA A 32 16.83 -11.18 -2.68
CA ALA A 32 16.06 -11.87 -3.74
C ALA A 32 15.00 -10.95 -4.37
N ALA A 33 14.41 -10.02 -3.62
CA ALA A 33 13.43 -9.08 -4.13
C ALA A 33 14.06 -8.04 -5.05
N SER A 34 15.22 -7.49 -4.69
CA SER A 34 15.97 -6.54 -5.53
C SER A 34 16.39 -7.16 -6.86
N ILE A 35 16.87 -8.42 -6.84
CA ILE A 35 17.23 -9.14 -8.08
C ILE A 35 15.99 -9.38 -8.94
N GLU A 36 14.87 -9.74 -8.34
CA GLU A 36 13.64 -10.01 -9.07
C GLU A 36 13.03 -8.72 -9.65
N ASN A 37 13.11 -7.61 -8.90
CA ASN A 37 12.68 -6.29 -9.40
C ASN A 37 13.45 -5.87 -10.65
N GLN A 38 14.77 -6.08 -10.70
CA GLN A 38 15.56 -5.78 -11.88
C GLN A 38 15.12 -6.57 -13.13
N LYS A 39 14.61 -7.79 -12.97
CA LYS A 39 14.11 -8.59 -14.10
C LYS A 39 12.76 -8.07 -14.64
N HIS A 40 12.02 -7.33 -13.85
CA HIS A 40 10.70 -6.81 -14.19
C HIS A 40 10.70 -5.27 -14.32
N ALA A 41 11.87 -4.65 -14.19
CA ALA A 41 12.02 -3.22 -14.32
C ALA A 41 11.59 -2.74 -15.71
N GLN A 42 10.83 -1.67 -15.72
CA GLN A 42 10.43 -0.95 -16.94
C GLN A 42 10.44 0.54 -16.68
N PRO A 43 10.72 1.36 -17.69
CA PRO A 43 10.81 2.79 -17.53
C PRO A 43 9.43 3.39 -17.21
N ALA A 44 9.43 4.34 -16.29
CA ALA A 44 8.24 5.06 -15.86
C ALA A 44 8.54 6.55 -15.67
N HIS A 45 7.51 7.37 -15.83
CA HIS A 45 7.52 8.77 -15.42
C HIS A 45 7.10 8.86 -13.95
N TYR A 46 7.90 9.49 -13.12
CA TYR A 46 7.64 9.78 -11.72
C TYR A 46 7.47 11.29 -11.56
N LEU A 47 6.30 11.71 -11.07
CA LEU A 47 5.98 13.11 -10.82
C LEU A 47 5.59 13.30 -9.36
N VAL A 48 5.98 14.42 -8.77
CA VAL A 48 5.35 14.96 -7.56
C VAL A 48 4.44 16.09 -8.00
N VAL A 49 3.18 16.02 -7.62
CA VAL A 49 2.12 16.93 -8.05
C VAL A 49 1.47 17.54 -6.84
N SER A 50 1.26 18.84 -6.91
CA SER A 50 0.42 19.61 -5.98
C SER A 50 -0.94 19.85 -6.62
N ALA A 51 -2.01 19.65 -5.86
CA ALA A 51 -3.39 19.83 -6.28
C ALA A 51 -4.23 20.43 -5.17
N GLY A 52 -5.00 21.46 -5.48
CA GLY A 52 -5.80 22.21 -4.51
C GLY A 52 -7.22 22.48 -4.99
N GLU A 53 -8.09 22.88 -4.09
CA GLU A 53 -9.48 23.18 -4.41
C GLU A 53 -9.58 24.35 -5.39
N GLY A 54 -10.12 24.08 -6.60
CA GLY A 54 -10.21 25.10 -7.68
C GLY A 54 -8.87 25.44 -8.34
N LEU A 55 -7.77 24.78 -7.99
CA LEU A 55 -6.44 25.01 -8.57
C LEU A 55 -6.11 23.90 -9.59
N ALA A 56 -5.56 24.28 -10.72
CA ALA A 56 -5.06 23.30 -11.68
C ALA A 56 -3.88 22.50 -11.07
N PRO A 57 -3.76 21.18 -11.36
CA PRO A 57 -2.61 20.39 -10.92
C PRO A 57 -1.30 21.03 -11.35
N GLN A 58 -0.30 21.06 -10.46
CA GLN A 58 1.03 21.58 -10.73
C GLN A 58 2.07 20.48 -10.51
N ALA A 59 2.92 20.23 -11.49
CA ALA A 59 4.08 19.37 -11.29
C ALA A 59 5.16 20.17 -10.52
N THR A 60 5.57 19.67 -9.37
CA THR A 60 6.63 20.26 -8.54
C THR A 60 7.96 19.51 -8.66
N PHE A 61 7.92 18.30 -9.21
CA PHE A 61 9.09 17.48 -9.49
C PHE A 61 8.77 16.48 -10.59
N TYR A 62 9.78 16.13 -11.41
CA TYR A 62 9.69 15.09 -12.44
C TYR A 62 11.04 14.41 -12.63
N ARG A 63 11.01 13.10 -12.82
CA ARG A 63 12.14 12.31 -13.36
C ARG A 63 11.63 11.03 -14.03
N GLN A 64 12.44 10.44 -14.91
CA GLN A 64 12.23 9.06 -15.34
C GLN A 64 12.92 8.10 -14.37
N VAL A 65 12.26 6.99 -14.09
CA VAL A 65 12.71 5.98 -13.13
C VAL A 65 12.53 4.59 -13.74
N GLU A 66 13.24 3.61 -13.19
CA GLU A 66 13.01 2.20 -13.47
C GLU A 66 12.22 1.60 -12.30
N MET A 67 11.08 0.98 -12.57
CA MET A 67 10.29 0.34 -11.54
C MET A 67 9.67 -0.99 -11.99
N ALA A 68 9.36 -1.86 -11.04
CA ALA A 68 8.73 -3.15 -11.33
C ALA A 68 7.29 -2.93 -11.83
N GLY A 69 6.99 -3.46 -13.02
CA GLY A 69 5.63 -3.48 -13.57
C GLY A 69 4.83 -4.67 -13.04
N PRO A 70 3.62 -4.88 -13.53
CA PRO A 70 3.03 -4.22 -14.70
C PRO A 70 2.29 -2.93 -14.36
N PHE A 71 2.24 -1.99 -15.30
CA PHE A 71 1.28 -0.90 -15.30
C PHE A 71 0.02 -1.35 -16.03
N GLU A 72 -1.06 -1.53 -15.29
CA GLU A 72 -2.35 -1.88 -15.89
C GLU A 72 -3.08 -0.59 -16.29
N SER A 73 -3.38 -0.45 -17.58
CA SER A 73 -4.28 0.62 -18.04
C SER A 73 -5.72 0.20 -17.76
N LEU A 74 -6.47 1.07 -17.09
CA LEU A 74 -7.89 0.84 -16.82
C LEU A 74 -8.70 0.95 -18.10
N GLY A 75 -9.67 0.05 -18.29
CA GLY A 75 -10.67 0.19 -19.36
C GLY A 75 -11.65 1.34 -19.09
N ASP A 76 -12.32 1.85 -20.14
CA ASP A 76 -13.22 2.99 -20.01
C ASP A 76 -14.37 2.76 -19.02
N GLU A 77 -14.90 1.55 -18.93
CA GLU A 77 -15.94 1.16 -17.97
C GLU A 77 -15.41 1.19 -16.53
N GLN A 78 -14.20 0.69 -16.30
CA GLN A 78 -13.54 0.74 -15.00
C GLN A 78 -13.18 2.18 -14.61
N MET A 79 -12.70 2.98 -15.56
CA MET A 79 -12.43 4.41 -15.36
C MET A 79 -13.70 5.16 -14.97
N ALA A 80 -14.82 4.91 -15.65
CA ALA A 80 -16.10 5.56 -15.34
C ALA A 80 -16.55 5.20 -13.91
N MET A 81 -16.50 3.93 -13.54
CA MET A 81 -16.93 3.45 -12.23
C MET A 81 -16.06 3.99 -11.09
N LEU A 82 -14.72 4.00 -11.28
CA LEU A 82 -13.79 4.54 -10.29
C LEU A 82 -13.83 6.07 -10.24
N ALA A 83 -13.99 6.72 -11.39
CA ALA A 83 -14.12 8.16 -11.49
C ALA A 83 -15.35 8.66 -10.71
N GLU A 84 -16.50 8.00 -10.85
CA GLU A 84 -17.73 8.34 -10.16
C GLU A 84 -17.56 8.23 -8.62
N GLY A 85 -16.97 7.15 -8.14
CA GLY A 85 -16.73 6.95 -6.70
C GLY A 85 -15.61 7.82 -6.12
N LEU A 86 -14.55 8.14 -6.88
CA LEU A 86 -13.36 8.84 -6.37
C LEU A 86 -13.35 10.33 -6.67
N THR A 87 -14.02 10.78 -7.73
CA THR A 87 -14.07 12.21 -8.12
C THR A 87 -15.37 12.89 -7.71
N GLY A 88 -16.29 12.19 -7.04
CA GLY A 88 -17.54 12.73 -6.51
C GLY A 88 -17.33 13.83 -5.48
N ARG A 89 -18.35 14.10 -4.64
CA ARG A 89 -18.32 15.19 -3.64
C ARG A 89 -17.11 15.12 -2.69
N GLN A 90 -16.61 13.93 -2.39
CA GLN A 90 -15.43 13.76 -1.55
C GLN A 90 -14.10 14.04 -2.26
N GLY A 91 -14.06 14.04 -3.61
CA GLY A 91 -12.96 14.55 -4.43
C GLY A 91 -11.57 13.93 -4.16
N HIS A 92 -11.53 12.65 -3.78
CA HIS A 92 -10.30 11.96 -3.34
C HIS A 92 -9.48 11.34 -4.46
N GLY A 93 -9.88 11.49 -5.73
CA GLY A 93 -9.20 10.87 -6.85
C GLY A 93 -8.85 11.84 -7.96
N ALA A 94 -7.71 11.60 -8.62
CA ALA A 94 -7.34 12.24 -9.87
C ALA A 94 -7.36 11.21 -11.00
N LEU A 95 -7.92 11.59 -12.12
CA LEU A 95 -7.84 10.85 -13.38
C LEU A 95 -6.53 11.21 -14.07
N VAL A 96 -5.77 10.21 -14.42
CA VAL A 96 -4.47 10.35 -15.07
C VAL A 96 -4.54 9.68 -16.43
N ARG A 97 -4.18 10.38 -17.51
CA ARG A 97 -4.19 9.86 -18.88
C ARG A 97 -2.92 10.23 -19.61
N LEU A 98 -2.28 9.24 -20.23
CA LEU A 98 -1.27 9.48 -21.24
C LEU A 98 -1.93 9.53 -22.63
N ARG A 99 -1.54 10.53 -23.43
CA ARG A 99 -2.03 10.72 -24.79
C ARG A 99 -0.85 10.76 -25.77
N ASP A 100 -1.10 10.23 -26.96
CA ASP A 100 -0.19 10.37 -28.09
C ASP A 100 -0.30 11.75 -28.77
N ASP A 101 0.52 12.00 -29.78
CA ASP A 101 0.50 13.23 -30.60
C ASP A 101 -0.82 13.46 -31.35
N GLN A 102 -1.64 12.44 -31.49
CA GLN A 102 -2.97 12.52 -32.09
C GLN A 102 -4.06 12.76 -31.05
N GLY A 103 -3.69 12.87 -29.76
CA GLY A 103 -4.59 13.08 -28.64
C GLY A 103 -5.33 11.82 -28.19
N GLN A 104 -4.95 10.62 -28.71
CA GLN A 104 -5.58 9.38 -28.29
C GLN A 104 -5.04 8.92 -26.92
N VAL A 105 -5.90 8.36 -26.07
CA VAL A 105 -5.51 7.82 -24.77
C VAL A 105 -4.81 6.49 -24.99
N VAL A 106 -3.52 6.43 -24.63
CA VAL A 106 -2.70 5.21 -24.69
C VAL A 106 -2.53 4.52 -23.33
N TYR A 107 -2.80 5.25 -22.24
CA TYR A 107 -2.82 4.74 -20.87
C TYR A 107 -3.75 5.60 -20.02
N GLN A 108 -4.43 4.98 -19.06
CA GLN A 108 -5.22 5.72 -18.08
C GLN A 108 -5.28 4.99 -16.73
N ALA A 109 -5.30 5.78 -15.66
CA ALA A 109 -5.37 5.32 -14.29
C ALA A 109 -6.12 6.32 -13.40
N VAL A 110 -6.45 5.89 -12.19
CA VAL A 110 -6.93 6.76 -11.11
C VAL A 110 -5.93 6.71 -9.99
N VAL A 111 -5.52 7.88 -9.48
CA VAL A 111 -4.64 8.02 -8.32
C VAL A 111 -5.37 8.73 -7.20
N LYS A 112 -5.03 8.39 -5.95
CA LYS A 112 -5.61 9.05 -4.77
C LYS A 112 -5.00 10.44 -4.59
N ILE A 113 -5.82 11.40 -4.15
CA ILE A 113 -5.38 12.69 -3.64
C ILE A 113 -5.55 12.66 -2.12
N PRO A 114 -4.49 12.81 -1.33
CA PRO A 114 -4.55 12.77 0.15
C PRO A 114 -5.07 14.10 0.71
N ARG A 115 -6.39 14.29 0.70
CA ARG A 115 -7.02 15.56 1.11
C ARG A 115 -7.18 15.72 2.61
N TRP A 116 -6.93 14.69 3.38
CA TRP A 116 -7.09 14.70 4.82
C TRP A 116 -5.74 14.48 5.50
N LEU A 117 -5.42 15.38 6.41
CA LEU A 117 -4.35 15.21 7.40
C LEU A 117 -5.01 14.73 8.68
N ARG A 118 -4.57 13.61 9.19
CA ARG A 118 -5.08 13.00 10.42
C ARG A 118 -3.98 12.92 11.44
N SER A 119 -4.32 13.14 12.69
CA SER A 119 -3.45 12.87 13.82
C SER A 119 -4.29 12.32 14.95
N GLU A 120 -3.92 11.17 15.41
CA GLU A 120 -4.59 10.49 16.50
C GLU A 120 -3.61 10.19 17.62
N THR A 121 -4.11 10.23 18.84
CA THR A 121 -3.36 9.81 20.00
C THR A 121 -4.26 9.15 21.00
N LEU A 122 -3.68 8.25 21.77
CA LEU A 122 -4.33 7.65 22.90
C LEU A 122 -4.03 8.47 24.14
N LEU A 123 -5.07 9.07 24.73
CA LEU A 123 -4.92 9.81 25.97
C LEU A 123 -4.75 8.87 27.17
N PRO A 124 -3.98 9.23 28.22
CA PRO A 124 -3.97 8.51 29.48
C PRO A 124 -5.39 8.36 30.08
N GLU A 125 -5.63 7.28 30.82
CA GLU A 125 -6.96 7.04 31.43
C GLU A 125 -7.41 8.15 32.39
N ASP A 126 -6.46 8.80 33.04
CA ASP A 126 -6.70 9.88 34.00
C ASP A 126 -6.74 11.28 33.36
N HIS A 127 -6.51 11.37 32.05
CA HIS A 127 -6.51 12.64 31.33
C HIS A 127 -7.91 13.31 31.42
N PRO A 128 -8.00 14.62 31.65
CA PRO A 128 -9.28 15.32 31.78
C PRO A 128 -10.23 15.11 30.59
N ARG A 129 -9.68 15.06 29.36
CA ARG A 129 -10.42 14.83 28.12
C ARG A 129 -10.85 13.38 27.90
N SER A 130 -10.28 12.42 28.63
CA SER A 130 -10.72 10.99 28.58
C SER A 130 -11.97 10.75 29.41
N LYS A 131 -12.28 11.64 30.36
CA LYS A 131 -13.38 11.47 31.31
C LYS A 131 -14.74 11.62 30.61
N GLY A 132 -15.50 10.52 30.63
CA GLY A 132 -16.86 10.49 30.06
C GLY A 132 -16.91 10.19 28.56
N ARG A 133 -15.79 9.96 27.92
CA ARG A 133 -15.71 9.47 26.54
C ARG A 133 -15.68 7.95 26.53
N ASP A 134 -16.27 7.37 25.50
CA ASP A 134 -16.25 5.91 25.26
C ASP A 134 -14.88 5.41 24.75
N THR A 135 -14.04 6.33 24.29
CA THR A 135 -12.69 6.04 23.79
C THR A 135 -11.69 7.03 24.35
N ARG A 136 -10.43 6.61 24.41
CA ARG A 136 -9.30 7.49 24.81
C ARG A 136 -8.62 8.16 23.61
N ILE A 137 -9.14 7.95 22.41
CA ILE A 137 -8.60 8.57 21.21
C ILE A 137 -8.94 10.07 21.24
N ASP A 138 -7.91 10.87 21.04
CA ASP A 138 -8.01 12.28 20.77
C ASP A 138 -7.54 12.50 19.34
N ALA A 139 -8.50 12.76 18.47
CA ALA A 139 -8.29 12.85 17.05
C ALA A 139 -8.36 14.28 16.56
N HIS A 140 -7.55 14.57 15.56
CA HIS A 140 -7.62 15.79 14.79
C HIS A 140 -7.63 15.44 13.31
N VAL A 141 -8.70 15.83 12.64
CA VAL A 141 -8.86 15.63 11.20
C VAL A 141 -8.94 17.01 10.57
N GLN A 142 -8.00 17.29 9.67
CA GLN A 142 -7.93 18.57 8.97
C GLN A 142 -8.02 18.33 7.46
N ARG A 143 -8.94 19.03 6.81
CA ARG A 143 -9.01 19.05 5.35
C ARG A 143 -7.86 19.91 4.80
N LEU A 144 -7.08 19.35 3.89
CA LEU A 144 -6.02 20.05 3.19
C LEU A 144 -6.62 20.87 2.03
N HIS A 145 -6.34 22.16 2.00
CA HIS A 145 -6.68 23.01 0.85
C HIS A 145 -5.85 22.66 -0.39
N GLU A 146 -4.64 22.19 -0.17
CA GLU A 146 -3.70 21.72 -1.17
C GLU A 146 -3.05 20.44 -0.67
N ALA A 147 -2.96 19.43 -1.56
CA ALA A 147 -2.36 18.14 -1.28
C ALA A 147 -1.21 17.88 -2.25
N THR A 148 -0.15 17.27 -1.75
CA THR A 148 1.01 16.84 -2.54
C THR A 148 1.03 15.32 -2.59
N PHE A 149 1.15 14.76 -3.80
CA PHE A 149 1.15 13.30 -4.03
C PHE A 149 2.01 12.92 -5.22
N ALA A 150 2.37 11.64 -5.31
CA ALA A 150 3.16 11.14 -6.43
C ALA A 150 2.28 10.46 -7.49
N ILE A 151 2.66 10.64 -8.74
CA ILE A 151 2.09 9.96 -9.90
C ILE A 151 3.20 9.14 -10.57
N ARG A 152 2.88 7.88 -10.89
CA ARG A 152 3.77 6.96 -11.60
C ARG A 152 3.01 6.40 -12.79
N VAL A 153 3.51 6.63 -14.00
CA VAL A 153 2.91 6.14 -15.25
C VAL A 153 3.99 5.55 -16.15
N PRO A 154 3.67 4.53 -16.97
CA PRO A 154 4.67 3.90 -17.82
C PRO A 154 5.20 4.86 -18.88
N VAL A 155 6.45 4.70 -19.29
CA VAL A 155 6.94 5.28 -20.54
C VAL A 155 6.40 4.46 -21.71
N ILE A 156 5.57 5.07 -22.55
CA ILE A 156 4.96 4.45 -23.72
C ILE A 156 5.45 5.15 -24.97
N GLU A 157 5.95 4.40 -25.94
CA GLU A 157 6.39 4.94 -27.22
C GLU A 157 5.24 5.71 -27.92
N GLY A 158 5.50 6.96 -28.30
CA GLY A 158 4.54 7.84 -28.92
C GLY A 158 3.64 8.61 -27.94
N ALA A 159 3.70 8.34 -26.64
CA ALA A 159 3.02 9.19 -25.66
C ALA A 159 3.77 10.53 -25.52
N SER A 160 3.07 11.64 -25.65
CA SER A 160 3.65 13.00 -25.59
C SER A 160 3.05 13.85 -24.48
N ASN A 161 1.84 13.55 -24.03
CA ASN A 161 1.12 14.37 -23.07
C ASN A 161 0.61 13.56 -21.89
N LEU A 162 0.71 14.14 -20.69
CA LEU A 162 0.11 13.65 -19.46
C LEU A 162 -1.01 14.60 -19.01
N GLU A 163 -2.25 14.14 -19.08
CA GLU A 163 -3.42 14.86 -18.56
C GLU A 163 -3.71 14.39 -17.12
N ILE A 164 -3.84 15.34 -16.20
CA ILE A 164 -4.28 15.11 -14.83
C ILE A 164 -5.53 15.94 -14.59
N SER A 165 -6.61 15.29 -14.14
CA SER A 165 -7.86 15.99 -13.84
C SER A 165 -8.52 15.47 -12.57
N TYR A 166 -9.13 16.34 -11.77
CA TYR A 166 -9.82 15.98 -10.53
C TYR A 166 -10.99 16.95 -10.23
N GLY A 167 -11.79 16.58 -9.24
CA GLY A 167 -12.99 17.30 -8.85
C GLY A 167 -14.26 16.75 -9.51
N PRO A 168 -15.43 17.14 -9.00
CA PRO A 168 -16.72 16.74 -9.56
C PRO A 168 -16.87 17.26 -11.00
N ALA A 169 -17.69 16.60 -11.80
CA ALA A 169 -17.83 16.87 -13.23
C ALA A 169 -18.07 18.36 -13.56
N GLU A 170 -18.80 19.05 -12.69
CA GLU A 170 -19.19 20.45 -12.85
C GLU A 170 -18.08 21.44 -12.47
N LEU A 171 -17.13 21.02 -11.64
CA LEU A 171 -16.02 21.85 -11.12
C LEU A 171 -14.66 21.20 -11.41
N ARG A 172 -14.59 20.35 -12.42
CA ARG A 172 -13.37 19.60 -12.74
C ARG A 172 -12.24 20.53 -13.14
N THR A 173 -11.14 20.41 -12.39
CA THR A 173 -9.89 21.10 -12.66
C THR A 173 -8.97 20.15 -13.40
N ALA A 174 -8.30 20.61 -14.43
CA ALA A 174 -7.39 19.79 -15.21
C ALA A 174 -6.14 20.57 -15.63
N ASN A 175 -5.05 19.86 -15.82
CA ASN A 175 -3.86 20.35 -16.50
C ASN A 175 -3.29 19.25 -17.40
N THR A 176 -2.66 19.68 -18.48
CA THR A 176 -1.96 18.80 -19.42
C THR A 176 -0.49 19.22 -19.47
N PHE A 177 0.37 18.27 -19.26
CA PHE A 177 1.82 18.44 -19.25
C PHE A 177 2.40 17.79 -20.49
N ASP A 178 3.17 18.55 -21.25
CA ASP A 178 4.05 17.99 -22.28
C ASP A 178 5.21 17.27 -21.58
N LEU A 179 5.40 15.99 -21.91
CA LEU A 179 6.40 15.15 -21.25
C LEU A 179 7.83 15.57 -21.56
N ASP A 180 8.07 16.09 -22.79
CA ASP A 180 9.38 16.62 -23.18
C ASP A 180 9.67 17.96 -22.49
N ASP A 181 8.65 18.80 -22.31
CA ASP A 181 8.79 20.06 -21.54
C ASP A 181 9.10 19.76 -20.07
N LEU A 182 8.41 18.80 -19.45
CA LEU A 182 8.72 18.35 -18.09
C LEU A 182 10.16 17.84 -18.00
N ALA A 183 10.57 17.00 -18.94
CA ALA A 183 11.93 16.48 -18.97
C ALA A 183 12.97 17.61 -19.09
N ARG A 184 12.70 18.62 -19.93
CA ARG A 184 13.58 19.80 -20.07
C ARG A 184 13.60 20.68 -18.84
N GLN A 185 12.43 20.94 -18.25
CA GLN A 185 12.28 21.79 -17.06
C GLN A 185 13.04 21.23 -15.85
N TYR A 186 12.96 19.91 -15.68
CA TYR A 186 13.60 19.21 -14.57
C TYR A 186 14.92 18.53 -14.95
N PHE A 187 15.44 18.78 -16.16
CA PHE A 187 16.76 18.33 -16.59
C PHE A 187 17.83 18.91 -15.67
N GLY A 188 18.60 18.05 -15.01
CA GLY A 188 19.53 18.45 -13.95
C GLY A 188 18.91 18.48 -12.54
N ALA A 189 17.61 18.27 -12.38
CA ALA A 189 17.02 18.02 -11.06
C ALA A 189 17.57 16.73 -10.42
N GLU A 190 18.04 15.78 -11.22
CA GLU A 190 18.80 14.62 -10.75
C GLU A 190 20.06 15.04 -9.97
N ASP A 191 20.77 16.07 -10.44
CA ASP A 191 21.93 16.62 -9.73
C ASP A 191 21.52 17.26 -8.39
N THR A 192 20.38 17.93 -8.36
CA THR A 192 19.85 18.57 -7.15
C THR A 192 19.34 17.53 -6.14
N VAL A 193 18.61 16.52 -6.60
CA VAL A 193 18.19 15.38 -5.77
C VAL A 193 19.40 14.59 -5.30
N SER A 194 20.36 14.29 -6.18
CA SER A 194 21.62 13.62 -5.82
C SER A 194 22.43 14.41 -4.80
N GLN A 195 22.43 15.75 -4.87
CA GLN A 195 23.08 16.58 -3.86
C GLN A 195 22.34 16.55 -2.52
N SER A 196 21.00 16.59 -2.52
CA SER A 196 20.17 16.48 -1.31
C SER A 196 20.26 15.09 -0.69
N LEU A 197 20.52 14.05 -1.49
CA LEU A 197 20.67 12.66 -1.06
C LEU A 197 22.14 12.24 -0.85
N THR A 198 23.06 13.19 -0.78
CA THR A 198 24.48 12.89 -0.52
C THR A 198 24.61 12.09 0.79
N GLY A 199 25.15 10.88 0.69
CA GLY A 199 25.28 9.95 1.81
C GLY A 199 24.02 9.14 2.14
N ALA A 200 22.98 9.23 1.32
CA ALA A 200 21.80 8.38 1.46
C ALA A 200 22.14 6.89 1.34
N THR A 201 21.45 6.06 2.10
CA THR A 201 21.59 4.61 2.07
C THR A 201 20.24 3.97 1.90
N PHE A 202 20.06 3.23 0.81
CA PHE A 202 18.87 2.43 0.54
C PHE A 202 19.17 0.94 0.79
N GLU A 203 18.27 0.25 1.49
CA GLU A 203 18.41 -1.18 1.75
C GLU A 203 17.07 -1.85 2.10
N ALA A 204 17.01 -3.16 1.92
CA ALA A 204 15.90 -3.99 2.38
C ALA A 204 15.92 -4.12 3.92
N VAL A 205 14.74 -4.22 4.54
CA VAL A 205 14.63 -4.61 5.95
C VAL A 205 14.82 -6.12 6.06
N PRO A 206 15.87 -6.60 6.76
CA PRO A 206 16.22 -8.01 6.78
C PRO A 206 15.09 -8.92 7.28
N GLY A 207 14.75 -9.95 6.50
CA GLY A 207 13.67 -10.90 6.83
C GLY A 207 12.26 -10.42 6.54
N PHE A 208 12.12 -9.23 5.95
CA PHE A 208 10.82 -8.64 5.60
C PHE A 208 10.69 -8.27 4.12
N THR A 209 11.52 -8.83 3.25
CA THR A 209 11.37 -8.79 1.81
C THR A 209 11.06 -10.20 1.31
N SER A 210 9.97 -10.36 0.58
CA SER A 210 9.41 -11.66 0.25
C SER A 210 9.43 -11.99 -1.24
N GLY A 211 9.64 -11.02 -2.11
CA GLY A 211 9.66 -11.21 -3.56
C GLY A 211 9.65 -9.90 -4.33
N SER A 212 9.41 -10.01 -5.64
CA SER A 212 9.36 -8.83 -6.52
C SER A 212 8.21 -7.90 -6.19
N SER A 213 8.47 -6.60 -6.24
CA SER A 213 7.49 -5.52 -6.07
C SER A 213 6.34 -5.58 -7.07
N ASN A 214 6.49 -6.28 -8.20
CA ASN A 214 5.40 -6.45 -9.16
C ASN A 214 4.25 -7.34 -8.64
N ASN A 215 4.40 -7.96 -7.46
CA ASN A 215 3.38 -8.80 -6.81
C ASN A 215 3.45 -8.75 -5.28
N ARG A 216 3.87 -7.64 -4.72
CA ARG A 216 3.94 -7.39 -3.27
C ARG A 216 3.48 -5.97 -2.99
N VAL A 217 3.09 -5.74 -1.75
CA VAL A 217 2.91 -4.40 -1.20
C VAL A 217 4.23 -3.96 -0.63
N ASP A 218 4.77 -2.84 -1.11
CA ASP A 218 6.06 -2.31 -0.73
C ASP A 218 5.89 -1.14 0.24
N ILE A 219 6.38 -1.31 1.47
CA ILE A 219 6.39 -0.28 2.51
C ILE A 219 7.80 0.30 2.58
N LEU A 220 7.92 1.61 2.38
CA LEU A 220 9.19 2.34 2.42
C LEU A 220 9.28 3.18 3.69
N PHE A 221 10.26 2.90 4.53
CA PHE A 221 10.63 3.77 5.64
C PHE A 221 11.58 4.87 5.19
N LEU A 222 11.28 6.12 5.53
CA LEU A 222 12.16 7.26 5.36
C LEU A 222 12.70 7.71 6.71
N ALA A 223 14.01 8.01 6.76
CA ALA A 223 14.66 8.52 7.97
C ALA A 223 14.53 10.03 8.06
N GLU A 224 14.01 10.53 9.17
CA GLU A 224 13.90 11.96 9.45
C GLU A 224 14.51 12.30 10.81
N GLY A 225 15.35 13.33 10.85
CA GLY A 225 16.08 13.68 12.07
C GLY A 225 17.18 12.69 12.48
N TYR A 226 17.53 11.71 11.64
CA TYR A 226 18.68 10.83 11.82
C TYR A 226 19.88 11.40 11.08
N THR A 227 20.97 11.67 11.78
CA THR A 227 22.23 12.12 11.16
C THR A 227 22.98 10.96 10.49
N SER A 228 24.05 11.26 9.75
CA SER A 228 24.91 10.22 9.15
C SER A 228 25.47 9.22 10.17
N SER A 229 25.64 9.62 11.43
CA SER A 229 26.06 8.74 12.51
C SER A 229 24.96 7.87 13.09
N ASP A 230 23.71 8.15 12.74
CA ASP A 230 22.51 7.51 13.32
C ASP A 230 21.94 6.37 12.47
N LEU A 231 22.55 6.03 11.32
CA LEU A 231 22.11 4.94 10.44
C LEU A 231 21.88 3.62 11.20
N ARG A 232 22.72 3.33 12.20
CA ARG A 232 22.54 2.15 13.03
C ARG A 232 21.22 2.18 13.80
N TRP A 233 20.85 3.33 14.34
CA TRP A 233 19.63 3.47 15.12
C TRP A 233 18.39 3.40 14.20
N PHE A 234 18.42 4.07 13.07
CA PHE A 234 17.36 3.96 12.06
C PHE A 234 17.12 2.50 11.63
N ARG A 235 18.19 1.71 11.51
CA ARG A 235 18.08 0.27 11.24
C ARG A 235 17.35 -0.48 12.35
N VAL A 236 17.73 -0.24 13.61
CA VAL A 236 17.09 -0.89 14.78
C VAL A 236 15.61 -0.52 14.85
N ASP A 237 15.29 0.74 14.66
CA ASP A 237 13.93 1.27 14.75
C ASP A 237 13.05 0.65 13.66
N THR A 238 13.51 0.65 12.42
CA THR A 238 12.74 0.08 11.29
C THR A 238 12.65 -1.44 11.33
N ASP A 239 13.68 -2.15 11.81
CA ASP A 239 13.61 -3.60 12.04
C ASP A 239 12.56 -3.94 13.11
N THR A 240 12.54 -3.20 14.21
CA THR A 240 11.57 -3.36 15.30
C THR A 240 10.16 -3.05 14.81
N PHE A 241 10.01 -1.96 14.06
CA PHE A 241 8.73 -1.56 13.51
C PHE A 241 8.16 -2.63 12.57
N ALA A 242 8.93 -3.07 11.58
CA ALA A 242 8.52 -4.11 10.65
C ALA A 242 8.15 -5.42 11.36
N GLN A 243 8.94 -5.82 12.37
CA GLN A 243 8.65 -7.02 13.17
C GLN A 243 7.30 -6.93 13.87
N ARG A 244 7.04 -5.82 14.55
CA ARG A 244 5.79 -5.60 15.29
C ARG A 244 4.59 -5.44 14.34
N PHE A 245 4.72 -4.64 13.29
CA PHE A 245 3.69 -4.47 12.28
C PHE A 245 3.24 -5.82 11.72
N MET A 246 4.19 -6.69 11.39
CA MET A 246 3.93 -8.01 10.85
C MET A 246 3.57 -9.07 11.92
N SER A 247 3.43 -8.72 13.19
CA SER A 247 2.97 -9.63 14.24
C SER A 247 1.45 -9.69 14.40
N THR A 248 0.72 -8.70 13.90
CA THR A 248 -0.74 -8.57 14.04
C THR A 248 -1.49 -9.09 12.80
N LEU A 249 -2.74 -9.55 12.98
CA LEU A 249 -3.64 -9.90 11.87
C LEU A 249 -4.21 -8.62 11.22
N PRO A 250 -4.34 -8.59 9.89
CA PRO A 250 -4.14 -9.67 8.92
C PRO A 250 -2.69 -9.87 8.46
N PHE A 251 -1.76 -8.96 8.77
CA PHE A 251 -0.39 -8.93 8.24
C PHE A 251 0.41 -10.18 8.57
N SER A 252 0.31 -10.70 9.81
CA SER A 252 1.02 -11.90 10.23
C SER A 252 0.67 -13.14 9.40
N ALA A 253 -0.58 -13.25 8.93
CA ALA A 253 -1.02 -14.33 8.05
C ALA A 253 -0.56 -14.14 6.60
N TYR A 254 -0.26 -12.90 6.18
CA TYR A 254 0.06 -12.53 4.80
C TYR A 254 1.49 -12.00 4.64
N ARG A 255 2.43 -12.39 5.51
CA ARG A 255 3.82 -11.89 5.48
C ARG A 255 4.48 -11.98 4.12
N SER A 256 4.19 -13.02 3.33
CA SER A 256 4.71 -13.21 1.99
C SER A 256 4.22 -12.19 0.94
N HIS A 257 3.25 -11.37 1.30
CA HIS A 257 2.63 -10.38 0.41
C HIS A 257 3.21 -8.97 0.60
N PHE A 258 4.15 -8.79 1.54
CA PHE A 258 4.72 -7.50 1.89
C PHE A 258 6.24 -7.51 1.74
N ASN A 259 6.78 -6.39 1.29
CA ASN A 259 8.19 -6.04 1.37
C ASN A 259 8.34 -4.79 2.22
N PHE A 260 9.42 -4.72 2.99
CA PHE A 260 9.81 -3.53 3.74
C PHE A 260 11.18 -3.06 3.29
N TRP A 261 11.26 -1.80 2.99
CA TRP A 261 12.44 -1.10 2.51
C TRP A 261 12.73 0.10 3.40
N ARG A 262 13.96 0.58 3.42
CA ARG A 262 14.32 1.79 4.15
C ARG A 262 15.32 2.63 3.36
N LEU A 263 15.08 3.93 3.39
CA LEU A 263 15.93 4.95 2.82
C LEU A 263 16.37 5.91 3.93
N HIS A 264 17.63 5.86 4.29
CA HIS A 264 18.24 6.80 5.20
C HIS A 264 18.80 7.99 4.42
N VAL A 265 18.13 9.13 4.54
CA VAL A 265 18.62 10.43 4.08
C VAL A 265 19.19 11.15 5.29
N PRO A 266 20.50 11.39 5.38
CA PRO A 266 21.09 11.97 6.59
C PRO A 266 20.61 13.40 6.83
N SER A 267 20.01 13.65 7.98
CA SER A 267 19.70 15.00 8.48
C SER A 267 20.96 15.68 9.02
N LEU A 268 21.01 17.00 8.96
CA LEU A 268 22.10 17.78 9.58
C LEU A 268 21.96 17.86 11.10
N GLY A 269 20.73 17.88 11.60
CA GLY A 269 20.39 17.87 13.02
C GLY A 269 19.52 16.67 13.40
N ARG A 270 19.42 16.37 14.70
CA ARG A 270 18.60 15.30 15.26
C ARG A 270 17.22 15.81 15.66
N GLY A 271 16.19 15.00 15.42
CA GLY A 271 14.84 15.26 15.90
C GLY A 271 13.97 15.98 14.89
N ALA A 272 13.17 16.91 15.38
CA ALA A 272 12.22 17.71 14.63
C ALA A 272 12.09 19.11 15.22
N ASP A 273 11.55 20.05 14.48
CA ASP A 273 11.21 21.36 14.98
C ASP A 273 10.14 21.29 16.07
N ARG A 274 10.30 22.11 17.10
CA ARG A 274 9.38 22.25 18.25
C ARG A 274 9.05 23.73 18.43
N PRO A 275 8.20 24.29 17.56
CA PRO A 275 7.80 25.69 17.68
C PRO A 275 6.99 25.92 18.97
N LEU A 276 6.86 27.18 19.39
CA LEU A 276 5.93 27.54 20.46
C LEU A 276 4.51 27.15 20.04
N CYS A 277 3.85 26.33 20.83
CA CYS A 277 2.55 25.79 20.53
C CYS A 277 1.46 26.41 21.41
N PRO A 278 0.35 26.88 20.84
CA PRO A 278 -0.76 27.43 21.62
C PRO A 278 -1.66 26.33 22.24
N ASP A 279 -1.42 25.06 21.93
CA ASP A 279 -2.21 23.95 22.47
C ASP A 279 -2.07 23.88 23.99
N PRO A 280 -3.17 23.93 24.78
CA PRO A 280 -3.12 23.86 26.22
C PRO A 280 -2.60 22.52 26.77
N ASP A 281 -2.60 21.48 25.96
CA ASP A 281 -2.10 20.15 26.31
C ASP A 281 -0.66 19.93 25.81
N ASP A 282 0.04 21.00 25.39
CA ASP A 282 1.43 20.90 24.99
C ASP A 282 2.31 20.47 26.17
N GLU A 283 2.71 19.20 26.16
CA GLU A 283 3.65 18.61 27.10
C GLU A 283 5.12 18.90 26.73
N ASN A 284 5.34 19.62 25.63
CA ASN A 284 6.66 19.93 25.11
C ASN A 284 7.33 21.05 25.91
N LEU A 285 8.19 20.67 26.85
CA LEU A 285 8.93 21.58 27.70
C LEU A 285 10.03 22.37 26.98
N ASP A 286 10.44 21.95 25.77
CA ASP A 286 11.52 22.53 24.98
C ASP A 286 11.02 23.35 23.77
N ASN A 287 9.92 24.04 23.92
CA ASN A 287 9.34 24.90 22.90
C ASN A 287 10.33 25.95 22.36
N GLY A 288 10.28 26.20 21.03
CA GLY A 288 11.14 27.19 20.37
C GLY A 288 12.47 26.60 19.86
N THR A 289 12.61 25.28 19.81
CA THR A 289 13.76 24.60 19.21
C THR A 289 13.52 24.35 17.71
N TYR A 290 14.53 24.66 16.89
CA TYR A 290 14.49 24.44 15.44
C TYR A 290 15.72 23.64 15.01
N VAL A 291 15.49 22.66 14.13
CA VAL A 291 16.51 21.69 13.70
C VAL A 291 16.50 21.58 12.18
N ASN A 292 17.65 21.58 11.57
CA ASN A 292 17.76 21.35 10.12
C ASN A 292 17.73 19.83 9.83
N THR A 293 16.61 19.34 9.37
CA THR A 293 16.38 17.92 9.08
C THR A 293 16.15 17.67 7.59
N ALA A 294 16.10 16.41 7.17
CA ALA A 294 16.04 16.04 5.75
C ALA A 294 14.70 16.48 5.09
N PHE A 295 13.61 16.36 5.83
CA PHE A 295 12.26 16.63 5.35
C PHE A 295 11.52 17.68 6.19
N ASP A 296 12.26 18.51 6.92
CA ASP A 296 11.72 19.62 7.73
C ASP A 296 10.61 19.18 8.69
N ALA A 297 10.83 18.10 9.45
CA ALA A 297 9.85 17.64 10.42
C ALA A 297 9.53 18.70 11.46
N THR A 298 8.25 18.93 11.71
CA THR A 298 7.77 19.92 12.69
C THR A 298 6.57 19.41 13.48
N TYR A 299 6.62 19.65 14.79
CA TYR A 299 5.45 19.54 15.67
C TYR A 299 4.58 20.78 15.57
N CYS A 300 3.44 20.76 16.25
CA CYS A 300 2.50 21.89 16.35
C CYS A 300 1.93 22.37 15.01
N THR A 301 1.82 21.50 14.04
CA THR A 301 1.13 21.82 12.78
C THR A 301 -0.33 22.16 13.07
N GLY A 302 -0.82 23.24 12.48
CA GLY A 302 -2.18 23.72 12.73
C GLY A 302 -2.49 24.13 14.18
N GLY A 303 -1.47 24.28 15.03
CA GLY A 303 -1.63 24.63 16.46
C GLY A 303 -1.88 23.41 17.36
N ILE A 304 -1.75 22.20 16.87
CA ILE A 304 -1.94 20.94 17.58
C ILE A 304 -0.56 20.38 17.92
N TRP A 305 -0.15 20.38 19.19
CA TRP A 305 1.25 20.16 19.59
C TRP A 305 1.84 18.84 19.06
N ARG A 306 1.09 17.78 19.05
CA ARG A 306 1.54 16.45 18.61
C ARG A 306 1.29 16.12 17.14
N LEU A 307 0.64 17.02 16.40
CA LEU A 307 0.53 16.88 14.95
C LEU A 307 1.90 17.12 14.32
N LEU A 308 2.62 16.01 14.17
CA LEU A 308 3.97 15.96 13.59
C LEU A 308 3.85 15.74 12.08
N THR A 309 4.37 16.66 11.30
CA THR A 309 4.34 16.60 9.84
C THR A 309 5.74 16.77 9.24
N VAL A 310 5.88 16.46 7.96
CA VAL A 310 7.07 16.69 7.16
C VAL A 310 6.71 17.44 5.87
N ASP A 311 7.69 18.00 5.19
CA ASP A 311 7.54 18.46 3.81
C ASP A 311 7.35 17.25 2.89
N SER A 312 6.09 16.99 2.53
CA SER A 312 5.70 15.85 1.70
C SER A 312 6.36 15.90 0.31
N ALA A 313 6.62 17.08 -0.25
CA ALA A 313 7.30 17.19 -1.55
C ALA A 313 8.74 16.69 -1.47
N LYS A 314 9.49 17.07 -0.43
CA LYS A 314 10.86 16.58 -0.20
C LYS A 314 10.88 15.07 0.06
N ALA A 315 9.95 14.56 0.88
CA ALA A 315 9.84 13.13 1.17
C ALA A 315 9.54 12.32 -0.10
N LEU A 316 8.58 12.76 -0.92
CA LEU A 316 8.23 12.12 -2.18
C LEU A 316 9.36 12.20 -3.23
N GLN A 317 10.10 13.32 -3.29
CA GLN A 317 11.28 13.44 -4.14
C GLN A 317 12.34 12.40 -3.72
N ALA A 318 12.63 12.28 -2.43
CA ALA A 318 13.57 11.28 -1.93
C ALA A 318 13.07 9.84 -2.22
N ALA A 319 11.79 9.58 -2.04
CA ALA A 319 11.18 8.28 -2.33
C ALA A 319 11.26 7.88 -3.80
N SER A 320 11.51 8.81 -4.73
CA SER A 320 11.77 8.51 -6.14
C SER A 320 13.04 7.66 -6.38
N GLU A 321 13.95 7.57 -5.40
CA GLU A 321 15.10 6.65 -5.43
C GLU A 321 14.67 5.17 -5.34
N TYR A 322 13.50 4.91 -4.76
CA TYR A 322 12.85 3.60 -4.77
C TYR A 322 11.39 3.73 -5.20
N PRO A 323 11.11 3.89 -6.48
CA PRO A 323 9.77 4.24 -6.99
C PRO A 323 8.74 3.09 -6.86
N ASN A 324 9.14 1.90 -6.41
CA ASN A 324 8.24 0.76 -6.22
C ASN A 324 7.41 0.81 -4.91
N TRP A 325 7.61 1.80 -4.05
CA TRP A 325 6.84 1.92 -2.82
C TRP A 325 5.33 2.04 -3.07
N ASP A 326 4.52 1.42 -2.23
CA ASP A 326 3.07 1.61 -2.18
C ASP A 326 2.66 2.49 -1.01
N ILE A 327 3.40 2.40 0.10
CA ILE A 327 3.19 3.19 1.32
C ILE A 327 4.53 3.75 1.78
N ILE A 328 4.53 5.02 2.17
CA ILE A 328 5.67 5.68 2.81
C ILE A 328 5.35 5.89 4.29
N ILE A 329 6.30 5.53 5.15
CA ILE A 329 6.26 5.82 6.58
C ILE A 329 7.55 6.56 6.94
N THR A 330 7.45 7.83 7.26
CA THR A 330 8.57 8.63 7.74
C THR A 330 8.73 8.44 9.23
N VAL A 331 9.88 7.90 9.63
CA VAL A 331 10.24 7.67 11.03
C VAL A 331 11.08 8.85 11.50
N VAL A 332 10.59 9.58 12.49
CA VAL A 332 11.24 10.77 13.05
C VAL A 332 12.00 10.39 14.31
N GLN A 333 13.28 10.72 14.37
CA GLN A 333 14.12 10.50 15.56
C GLN A 333 13.77 11.50 16.68
N SER A 334 12.63 11.30 17.30
CA SER A 334 12.16 12.14 18.40
C SER A 334 11.56 11.28 19.51
N THR A 335 11.85 11.64 20.76
CA THR A 335 11.28 11.01 21.95
C THR A 335 9.94 11.65 22.36
N LEU A 336 9.54 12.72 21.71
CA LEU A 336 8.21 13.28 21.87
C LEU A 336 7.23 12.50 21.02
N ARG A 337 6.09 12.16 21.59
CA ARG A 337 4.99 11.53 20.88
C ARG A 337 4.44 12.47 19.82
N GLY A 338 4.25 11.94 18.62
CA GLY A 338 3.62 12.68 17.52
C GLY A 338 3.55 11.85 16.25
N GLY A 339 2.62 12.21 15.39
CA GLY A 339 2.44 11.56 14.10
C GLY A 339 1.37 12.23 13.27
N SER A 340 1.25 11.76 12.03
CA SER A 340 0.18 12.13 11.11
C SER A 340 0.01 11.10 10.01
N GLY A 341 -1.24 10.93 9.54
CA GLY A 341 -1.57 10.16 8.34
C GLY A 341 -1.70 11.08 7.11
N GLY A 342 -1.49 10.53 5.93
CA GLY A 342 -1.58 11.24 4.66
C GLY A 342 -0.94 10.43 3.53
N GLU A 343 -0.46 11.07 2.47
CA GLU A 343 0.35 10.40 1.41
C GLU A 343 1.67 9.87 1.98
N VAL A 344 2.26 10.64 2.87
CA VAL A 344 3.43 10.28 3.66
C VAL A 344 2.97 10.18 5.11
N ALA A 345 2.88 8.98 5.63
CA ALA A 345 2.63 8.78 7.05
C ALA A 345 3.88 9.17 7.85
N VAL A 346 3.68 9.84 8.99
CA VAL A 346 4.75 10.31 9.86
C VAL A 346 4.56 9.74 11.26
N THR A 347 5.61 9.27 11.88
CA THR A 347 5.60 8.79 13.27
C THR A 347 6.90 9.13 13.98
N SER A 348 6.80 9.53 15.25
CA SER A 348 7.97 9.64 16.13
C SER A 348 8.32 8.27 16.72
N MET A 349 9.57 8.16 17.22
CA MET A 349 9.99 7.04 18.04
C MET A 349 9.83 7.45 19.51
N ASP A 350 8.78 6.97 20.17
CA ASP A 350 8.53 7.12 21.61
C ASP A 350 9.83 6.93 22.40
N ASP A 351 10.13 7.03 23.54
CA ASP A 351 11.32 6.84 24.38
C ASP A 351 12.72 6.81 23.68
N GLY A 352 12.78 6.85 22.37
CA GLY A 352 14.01 6.82 21.54
C GLY A 352 14.71 5.46 21.44
N TYR A 353 14.11 4.37 21.93
CA TYR A 353 14.69 3.02 21.89
C TYR A 353 13.72 1.92 21.50
N THR A 354 12.43 2.12 21.69
CA THR A 354 11.39 1.11 21.37
C THR A 354 10.20 1.73 20.70
N VAL A 355 9.63 1.03 19.72
CA VAL A 355 8.29 1.35 19.19
C VAL A 355 7.29 0.85 20.23
N SER A 356 6.58 1.74 20.91
CA SER A 356 5.53 1.36 21.85
C SER A 356 4.34 0.71 21.13
N ASP A 357 3.50 -0.04 21.88
CA ASP A 357 2.29 -0.61 21.30
C ASP A 357 1.31 0.48 20.86
N ASP A 358 1.31 1.61 21.55
CA ASP A 358 0.50 2.78 21.21
C ASP A 358 0.88 3.35 19.84
N ILE A 359 2.18 3.58 19.59
CA ILE A 359 2.67 4.10 18.30
C ILE A 359 2.35 3.12 17.18
N LEU A 360 2.61 1.83 17.39
CA LEU A 360 2.32 0.82 16.39
C LEU A 360 0.82 0.77 16.08
N GLY A 361 -0.03 0.83 17.10
CA GLY A 361 -1.47 0.85 16.95
C GLY A 361 -1.93 2.04 16.12
N VAL A 362 -1.46 3.24 16.42
CA VAL A 362 -1.77 4.46 15.64
C VAL A 362 -1.31 4.30 14.19
N VAL A 363 -0.08 3.83 13.95
CA VAL A 363 0.41 3.68 12.57
C VAL A 363 -0.39 2.62 11.79
N GLN A 364 -0.80 1.51 12.43
CA GLN A 364 -1.67 0.52 11.78
C GLN A 364 -3.07 1.06 11.51
N HIS A 365 -3.59 1.91 12.38
CA HIS A 365 -4.83 2.63 12.21
C HIS A 365 -4.75 3.58 11.00
N GLU A 366 -3.74 4.44 10.93
CA GLU A 366 -3.52 5.36 9.80
C GLU A 366 -3.22 4.62 8.48
N PHE A 367 -2.49 3.51 8.57
CA PHE A 367 -2.32 2.61 7.42
C PHE A 367 -3.67 2.11 6.90
N ALA A 368 -4.60 1.76 7.78
CA ALA A 368 -5.91 1.25 7.39
C ALA A 368 -6.76 2.31 6.67
N HIS A 369 -6.66 3.58 7.07
CA HIS A 369 -7.27 4.68 6.32
C HIS A 369 -6.66 4.80 4.92
N THR A 370 -5.34 4.86 4.86
CA THR A 370 -4.61 5.09 3.61
C THR A 370 -4.73 3.92 2.65
N PHE A 371 -4.57 2.70 3.13
CA PHE A 371 -4.50 1.50 2.31
C PHE A 371 -5.85 0.86 2.02
N ALA A 372 -6.77 0.85 3.01
CA ALA A 372 -8.03 0.12 2.93
C ALA A 372 -9.27 1.01 2.92
N ASN A 373 -9.11 2.34 2.99
CA ASN A 373 -10.20 3.30 3.08
C ASN A 373 -11.16 2.98 4.23
N LEU A 374 -10.63 2.57 5.40
CA LEU A 374 -11.46 2.38 6.56
C LEU A 374 -11.79 3.74 7.20
N GLY A 375 -13.02 3.88 7.70
CA GLY A 375 -13.48 5.04 8.45
C GLY A 375 -13.23 4.84 9.95
N ASP A 376 -13.20 5.96 10.68
CA ASP A 376 -13.12 5.96 12.13
C ASP A 376 -14.38 5.40 12.77
N GLU A 377 -14.23 4.56 13.79
CA GLU A 377 -15.33 3.91 14.48
C GLU A 377 -15.61 4.53 15.87
N TYR A 378 -14.98 5.66 16.19
CA TYR A 378 -15.20 6.41 17.42
C TYR A 378 -16.09 7.64 17.19
N VAL A 379 -16.49 8.26 18.28
CA VAL A 379 -17.35 9.45 18.35
C VAL A 379 -16.50 10.64 18.78
N ASP A 380 -16.60 11.75 18.07
CA ASP A 380 -16.00 13.03 18.45
C ASP A 380 -16.87 14.20 17.94
N GLU A 381 -17.58 14.85 18.84
CA GLU A 381 -18.50 15.95 18.53
C GLU A 381 -17.81 17.19 17.91
N ASN A 382 -16.48 17.26 17.99
CA ASN A 382 -15.72 18.39 17.46
C ASN A 382 -15.12 18.12 16.07
N ALA A 383 -15.29 16.90 15.54
CA ALA A 383 -14.76 16.59 14.23
C ALA A 383 -15.63 17.18 13.12
N ASP A 384 -15.03 18.00 12.26
CA ASP A 384 -15.65 18.53 11.04
C ASP A 384 -15.28 17.61 9.87
N TYR A 385 -16.16 16.64 9.58
CA TYR A 385 -15.94 15.65 8.56
C TYR A 385 -17.11 15.61 7.58
N ASP A 386 -16.83 15.43 6.28
CA ASP A 386 -17.87 15.41 5.24
C ASP A 386 -18.91 14.31 5.51
N PRO A 387 -20.22 14.59 5.42
CA PRO A 387 -21.26 13.58 5.62
C PRO A 387 -21.20 12.52 4.53
N CYS A 388 -21.57 11.30 4.90
CA CYS A 388 -21.74 10.18 3.96
C CYS A 388 -23.10 9.50 4.17
N SER A 389 -23.59 8.75 3.18
CA SER A 389 -24.82 7.98 3.31
C SER A 389 -24.84 6.81 2.33
N ASP A 390 -24.94 5.59 2.86
CA ASP A 390 -25.20 4.37 2.08
C ASP A 390 -26.71 4.18 1.80
N LEU A 391 -27.57 4.99 2.41
CA LEU A 391 -29.01 5.05 2.13
C LEU A 391 -29.32 5.85 0.87
N ASN A 392 -28.41 6.72 0.45
CA ASN A 392 -28.50 7.44 -0.82
C ASN A 392 -28.24 6.52 -2.01
N THR A 393 -28.77 6.92 -3.16
CA THR A 393 -28.53 6.20 -4.42
C THR A 393 -27.29 6.71 -5.18
N ASP A 394 -26.70 7.81 -4.73
CA ASP A 394 -25.49 8.38 -5.31
C ASP A 394 -24.25 7.66 -4.73
N PRO A 395 -23.49 6.90 -5.53
CA PRO A 395 -22.31 6.21 -5.05
C PRO A 395 -21.22 7.14 -4.49
N SER A 396 -21.24 8.42 -4.86
CA SER A 396 -20.27 9.40 -4.36
C SER A 396 -20.50 9.80 -2.89
N ASP A 397 -21.69 9.50 -2.36
CA ASP A 397 -22.04 9.73 -0.96
C ASP A 397 -21.77 8.50 -0.07
N ASN A 398 -21.35 7.37 -0.63
CA ASN A 398 -21.13 6.14 0.14
C ASN A 398 -20.12 6.33 1.27
N CYS A 399 -20.46 5.77 2.42
CA CYS A 399 -19.56 5.71 3.57
C CYS A 399 -18.40 4.72 3.36
N GLU A 400 -17.38 4.83 4.18
CA GLU A 400 -16.23 3.93 4.22
C GLU A 400 -16.69 2.47 4.49
N PRO A 401 -15.91 1.47 4.09
CA PRO A 401 -16.33 0.05 4.10
C PRO A 401 -16.78 -0.52 5.45
N ASN A 402 -16.28 0.02 6.57
CA ASN A 402 -16.53 -0.46 7.93
C ASN A 402 -17.57 0.36 8.72
N VAL A 403 -18.06 1.46 8.16
CA VAL A 403 -19.10 2.32 8.77
C VAL A 403 -20.27 2.53 7.81
N THR A 404 -21.47 2.83 8.32
CA THR A 404 -22.68 2.99 7.51
C THR A 404 -23.79 3.71 8.29
N ASP A 405 -24.68 4.40 7.61
CA ASP A 405 -25.94 4.90 8.14
C ASP A 405 -27.10 3.88 8.03
N VAL A 406 -26.82 2.69 7.49
CA VAL A 406 -27.81 1.62 7.35
C VAL A 406 -28.02 0.86 8.67
N TYR A 407 -29.23 0.90 9.21
CA TYR A 407 -29.63 0.30 10.49
C TYR A 407 -30.32 -1.08 10.37
N TYR A 408 -30.46 -1.62 9.16
CA TYR A 408 -31.14 -2.90 8.93
C TYR A 408 -30.24 -3.93 8.26
N ARG A 409 -30.35 -5.20 8.66
CA ARG A 409 -29.46 -6.30 8.29
C ARG A 409 -29.21 -6.48 6.80
N SER A 410 -30.25 -6.44 5.96
CA SER A 410 -30.12 -6.73 4.54
C SER A 410 -29.33 -5.68 3.77
N GLY A 411 -29.27 -4.45 4.29
CA GLY A 411 -28.52 -3.34 3.70
C GLY A 411 -27.07 -3.24 4.16
N LEU A 412 -26.67 -3.88 5.28
CA LEU A 412 -25.29 -3.81 5.77
C LEU A 412 -24.28 -4.28 4.72
N LYS A 413 -23.24 -3.50 4.50
CA LYS A 413 -22.12 -3.84 3.60
C LYS A 413 -21.43 -5.14 4.02
N TRP A 414 -21.32 -5.38 5.31
CA TRP A 414 -20.69 -6.56 5.94
C TRP A 414 -21.68 -7.61 6.44
N LYS A 415 -22.92 -7.63 5.94
CA LYS A 415 -23.99 -8.60 6.35
C LYS A 415 -23.55 -10.06 6.28
N HIS A 416 -22.62 -10.39 5.39
CA HIS A 416 -22.09 -11.74 5.22
C HIS A 416 -21.27 -12.23 6.43
N TRP A 417 -20.73 -11.33 7.24
CA TRP A 417 -20.04 -11.63 8.49
C TRP A 417 -20.96 -11.65 9.71
N VAL A 418 -22.16 -11.06 9.62
CA VAL A 418 -23.09 -10.95 10.77
C VAL A 418 -23.87 -12.25 10.95
N SER A 419 -23.66 -12.91 12.10
CA SER A 419 -24.41 -14.13 12.44
C SER A 419 -25.92 -13.88 12.38
N SER A 420 -26.68 -14.89 11.92
CA SER A 420 -28.16 -14.80 11.87
C SER A 420 -28.79 -14.53 13.24
N SER A 421 -28.12 -14.92 14.32
CA SER A 421 -28.56 -14.70 15.70
C SER A 421 -28.18 -13.34 16.30
N THR A 422 -27.26 -12.58 15.66
CA THR A 422 -26.84 -11.27 16.15
C THR A 422 -27.93 -10.24 15.87
N PRO A 423 -28.43 -9.47 16.85
CA PRO A 423 -29.38 -8.37 16.59
C PRO A 423 -28.76 -7.29 15.69
N VAL A 424 -29.58 -6.64 14.88
CA VAL A 424 -29.20 -5.47 14.08
C VAL A 424 -30.30 -4.41 14.24
N PRO A 425 -30.01 -3.23 14.81
CA PRO A 425 -28.73 -2.83 15.45
C PRO A 425 -28.34 -3.73 16.63
N THR A 426 -27.03 -3.75 16.94
CA THR A 426 -26.45 -4.54 18.04
C THR A 426 -26.29 -3.63 19.25
N THR A 427 -26.94 -3.96 20.37
CA THR A 427 -26.98 -3.08 21.55
C THR A 427 -26.11 -3.53 22.71
N SER A 428 -25.45 -4.69 22.58
CA SER A 428 -24.61 -5.26 23.63
C SER A 428 -23.37 -5.92 23.03
N PRO A 429 -22.24 -5.96 23.75
CA PRO A 429 -21.05 -6.68 23.31
C PRO A 429 -21.36 -8.16 23.02
N LEU A 430 -20.75 -8.70 21.98
CA LEU A 430 -20.84 -10.11 21.64
C LEU A 430 -19.79 -10.91 22.42
N SER A 431 -19.99 -12.24 22.55
CA SER A 431 -19.03 -13.13 23.24
C SER A 431 -17.65 -13.18 22.55
N ASP A 432 -17.62 -13.02 21.24
CA ASP A 432 -16.39 -12.76 20.47
C ASP A 432 -16.33 -11.24 20.23
N PRO A 433 -15.41 -10.51 20.87
CA PRO A 433 -15.34 -9.04 20.76
C PRO A 433 -15.02 -8.55 19.33
N LEU A 434 -14.45 -9.43 18.50
CA LEU A 434 -14.09 -9.13 17.10
C LEU A 434 -15.18 -9.58 16.11
N ALA A 435 -16.28 -10.14 16.60
CA ALA A 435 -17.39 -10.57 15.74
C ALA A 435 -18.10 -9.36 15.12
N ALA A 436 -18.58 -9.52 13.89
CA ALA A 436 -19.32 -8.49 13.21
C ALA A 436 -20.75 -8.36 13.73
N GLY A 437 -21.18 -7.11 13.94
CA GLY A 437 -22.53 -6.70 14.30
C GLY A 437 -22.88 -5.38 13.63
N SER A 438 -23.59 -4.49 14.35
CA SER A 438 -23.93 -3.14 13.90
C SER A 438 -24.21 -2.29 15.14
N TRP A 439 -23.17 -1.66 15.67
CA TRP A 439 -23.26 -0.81 16.86
C TRP A 439 -23.36 0.64 16.46
N GLU A 440 -24.29 1.37 17.07
CA GLU A 440 -24.45 2.80 16.87
C GLU A 440 -23.27 3.59 17.48
N GLY A 441 -22.99 4.76 16.93
CA GLY A 441 -21.84 5.58 17.26
C GLY A 441 -20.61 5.22 16.41
N ALA A 442 -20.36 6.01 15.36
CA ALA A 442 -19.22 5.86 14.46
C ALA A 442 -19.02 7.14 13.62
N ARG A 443 -17.88 7.27 12.99
CA ARG A 443 -17.57 8.37 12.07
C ARG A 443 -17.84 9.71 12.71
N TYR A 444 -17.38 9.83 13.96
CA TYR A 444 -17.50 10.98 14.85
C TYR A 444 -18.91 11.29 15.36
N LEU A 445 -19.95 10.60 14.89
CA LEU A 445 -21.36 10.82 15.24
C LEU A 445 -21.85 9.81 16.30
N ASP A 446 -22.55 10.31 17.33
CA ASP A 446 -23.17 9.48 18.36
C ASP A 446 -24.35 8.66 17.84
N ASP A 447 -25.17 9.27 16.98
CA ASP A 447 -26.41 8.73 16.48
C ASP A 447 -26.42 8.59 14.94
N GLY A 448 -27.13 7.59 14.44
CA GLY A 448 -27.41 7.44 13.01
C GLY A 448 -26.26 6.84 12.19
N MET A 449 -25.08 6.64 12.77
CA MET A 449 -23.95 5.97 12.15
C MET A 449 -23.61 4.70 12.92
N TYR A 450 -23.28 3.65 12.17
CA TYR A 450 -23.05 2.31 12.72
C TYR A 450 -21.69 1.78 12.31
N ARG A 451 -20.99 1.13 13.26
CA ARG A 451 -19.72 0.44 13.07
C ARG A 451 -19.89 -1.07 13.08
N GLN A 452 -18.91 -1.77 12.56
CA GLN A 452 -18.99 -3.20 12.30
C GLN A 452 -18.63 -4.09 13.50
N CYS A 453 -17.90 -3.60 14.51
CA CYS A 453 -17.61 -4.33 15.74
C CYS A 453 -17.71 -3.44 16.98
N PHE A 454 -17.72 -4.05 18.16
CA PHE A 454 -17.90 -3.32 19.41
C PHE A 454 -16.70 -2.43 19.70
N ASN A 455 -15.48 -3.02 19.66
CA ASN A 455 -14.23 -2.31 19.84
C ASN A 455 -13.13 -2.94 18.96
N GLY A 456 -12.50 -2.15 18.14
CA GLY A 456 -11.42 -2.55 17.23
C GLY A 456 -10.47 -1.39 16.97
N ILE A 457 -9.39 -1.65 16.23
CA ILE A 457 -8.32 -0.66 16.01
C ILE A 457 -8.83 0.67 15.43
N MET A 458 -9.87 0.64 14.61
CA MET A 458 -10.47 1.85 14.05
C MET A 458 -11.30 2.67 15.06
N ARG A 459 -11.43 2.16 16.29
CA ARG A 459 -12.08 2.84 17.42
C ARG A 459 -11.12 3.08 18.58
N ASP A 460 -10.17 2.17 18.79
CA ASP A 460 -9.15 2.23 19.84
C ASP A 460 -7.87 1.60 19.30
N SER A 461 -6.85 2.39 19.10
CA SER A 461 -5.60 1.97 18.45
C SER A 461 -4.83 0.86 19.19
N LEU A 462 -5.18 0.54 20.44
CA LEU A 462 -4.62 -0.60 21.18
C LEU A 462 -5.34 -1.92 20.90
N GLU A 463 -6.49 -1.86 20.26
CA GLU A 463 -7.28 -3.04 19.94
C GLU A 463 -6.87 -3.65 18.59
N PRO A 464 -7.13 -4.93 18.35
CA PRO A 464 -6.82 -5.56 17.07
C PRO A 464 -7.84 -5.17 15.98
N PHE A 465 -7.47 -5.33 14.73
CA PHE A 465 -8.41 -5.25 13.62
C PHE A 465 -9.57 -6.22 13.79
N CYS A 466 -10.79 -5.75 13.61
CA CYS A 466 -11.98 -6.58 13.58
C CYS A 466 -12.10 -7.37 12.26
N ARG A 467 -13.10 -8.25 12.14
CA ARG A 467 -13.22 -9.16 10.98
C ARG A 467 -13.39 -8.43 9.66
N VAL A 468 -14.23 -7.40 9.65
CA VAL A 468 -14.51 -6.61 8.43
C VAL A 468 -13.28 -5.81 8.02
N ASP A 469 -12.57 -5.21 8.99
CA ASP A 469 -11.34 -4.47 8.75
C ASP A 469 -10.26 -5.37 8.14
N ARG A 470 -10.05 -6.57 8.72
CA ARG A 470 -9.09 -7.56 8.20
C ARG A 470 -9.42 -7.94 6.77
N GLU A 471 -10.70 -8.25 6.50
CA GLU A 471 -11.14 -8.58 5.14
C GLU A 471 -10.91 -7.40 4.20
N ARG A 472 -11.22 -6.17 4.62
CA ARG A 472 -11.08 -4.99 3.76
C ARG A 472 -9.62 -4.70 3.44
N VAL A 473 -8.70 -4.82 4.40
CA VAL A 473 -7.26 -4.74 4.14
C VAL A 473 -6.82 -5.76 3.09
N LEU A 474 -7.29 -7.01 3.19
CA LEU A 474 -6.96 -8.05 2.22
C LEU A 474 -7.60 -7.83 0.85
N VAL A 475 -8.84 -7.34 0.80
CA VAL A 475 -9.51 -6.95 -0.45
C VAL A 475 -8.70 -5.85 -1.14
N SER A 476 -8.29 -4.83 -0.40
CA SER A 476 -7.46 -3.73 -0.92
C SER A 476 -6.11 -4.24 -1.43
N MET A 477 -5.48 -5.17 -0.72
CA MET A 477 -4.24 -5.80 -1.17
C MET A 477 -4.40 -6.54 -2.51
N TYR A 478 -5.49 -7.28 -2.71
CA TYR A 478 -5.70 -8.09 -3.92
C TYR A 478 -6.28 -7.31 -5.10
N LEU A 479 -7.10 -6.30 -4.86
CA LEU A 479 -7.77 -5.56 -5.94
C LEU A 479 -7.02 -4.30 -6.39
N GLY A 480 -5.95 -3.95 -5.71
CA GLY A 480 -5.37 -2.64 -5.79
C GLY A 480 -6.19 -1.73 -4.91
N GLY A 481 -5.75 -1.56 -3.69
CA GLY A 481 -6.46 -0.74 -2.73
C GLY A 481 -6.43 0.73 -3.13
N TRP A 482 -7.20 1.48 -2.43
CA TRP A 482 -7.17 2.91 -2.39
C TRP A 482 -5.72 3.38 -2.16
N GLY A 483 -5.05 3.73 -3.25
CA GLY A 483 -3.67 4.22 -3.23
C GLY A 483 -2.58 3.24 -3.68
N VAL A 484 -2.89 1.97 -4.02
CA VAL A 484 -1.89 1.07 -4.63
C VAL A 484 -1.89 1.27 -6.15
N PRO A 485 -0.84 1.86 -6.74
CA PRO A 485 -0.75 2.04 -8.18
C PRO A 485 -0.56 0.70 -8.90
N GLY A 486 -1.26 0.50 -9.98
CA GLY A 486 -0.95 -0.60 -10.91
C GLY A 486 -1.60 -1.95 -10.64
N GLY A 487 -2.66 -2.00 -9.83
CA GLY A 487 -3.38 -3.24 -9.55
C GLY A 487 -2.85 -3.96 -8.31
N GLY A 488 -3.72 -4.74 -7.66
CA GLY A 488 -3.36 -5.45 -6.43
C GLY A 488 -2.50 -6.68 -6.66
N VAL A 489 -2.06 -7.26 -5.55
CA VAL A 489 -1.32 -8.52 -5.54
C VAL A 489 -2.12 -9.61 -6.24
N SER A 490 -1.48 -10.39 -7.09
CA SER A 490 -2.10 -11.46 -7.84
C SER A 490 -1.99 -12.80 -7.09
N THR A 491 -3.06 -13.60 -7.12
CA THR A 491 -3.03 -14.99 -6.65
C THR A 491 -2.29 -15.94 -7.61
N ILE A 492 -1.77 -15.40 -8.71
CA ILE A 492 -0.90 -16.09 -9.69
C ILE A 492 0.38 -15.27 -9.79
N GLU A 493 1.52 -15.90 -9.53
CA GLU A 493 2.81 -15.21 -9.57
C GLU A 493 3.10 -14.73 -11.00
N PRO A 494 3.32 -13.42 -11.21
CA PRO A 494 3.64 -12.85 -12.52
C PRO A 494 4.87 -13.50 -13.16
N GLY A 495 4.91 -13.53 -14.51
CA GLY A 495 6.04 -14.10 -15.24
C GLY A 495 6.14 -15.63 -15.21
N THR A 496 5.25 -16.34 -14.46
CA THR A 496 5.30 -17.81 -14.35
C THR A 496 4.36 -18.52 -15.33
N ARG A 497 3.61 -17.75 -16.12
CA ARG A 497 2.73 -18.31 -17.16
C ARG A 497 3.55 -19.04 -18.23
N SER A 498 3.17 -20.26 -18.55
CA SER A 498 3.81 -21.06 -19.60
C SER A 498 2.74 -21.71 -20.51
N PRO A 499 2.83 -21.53 -21.83
CA PRO A 499 3.70 -20.57 -22.53
C PRO A 499 3.50 -19.13 -22.08
N SER A 500 4.55 -18.31 -22.12
CA SER A 500 4.50 -16.89 -21.71
C SER A 500 3.61 -16.04 -22.63
N ALA A 501 3.54 -16.40 -23.93
CA ALA A 501 2.68 -15.72 -24.89
C ALA A 501 1.21 -15.86 -24.53
N ALA A 502 0.47 -14.75 -24.57
CA ALA A 502 -0.98 -14.75 -24.33
C ALA A 502 -1.78 -15.33 -25.49
N SER A 503 -1.25 -15.23 -26.71
CA SER A 503 -1.85 -15.78 -27.94
C SER A 503 -0.96 -16.85 -28.51
N LEU A 504 -1.57 -17.99 -28.89
CA LEU A 504 -0.90 -19.16 -29.42
C LEU A 504 -1.59 -19.60 -30.72
N THR A 505 -0.83 -20.17 -31.64
CA THR A 505 -1.38 -20.83 -32.81
C THR A 505 -1.06 -22.31 -32.74
N LEU A 506 -2.07 -23.18 -32.86
CA LEU A 506 -1.94 -24.64 -32.87
C LEU A 506 -2.54 -25.18 -34.17
N SER A 507 -2.00 -26.30 -34.66
CA SER A 507 -2.68 -27.07 -35.68
C SER A 507 -3.80 -27.93 -35.07
N GLU A 508 -4.81 -28.27 -35.85
CA GLU A 508 -5.87 -29.18 -35.42
C GLU A 508 -5.25 -30.50 -34.89
N GLY A 509 -5.74 -30.97 -33.74
CA GLY A 509 -5.23 -32.13 -33.02
C GLY A 509 -3.96 -31.93 -32.23
N GLN A 510 -3.29 -30.79 -32.36
CA GLN A 510 -2.09 -30.47 -31.57
C GLN A 510 -2.46 -30.16 -30.11
N SER A 511 -1.63 -30.63 -29.20
CA SER A 511 -1.80 -30.35 -27.76
C SER A 511 -0.74 -29.38 -27.23
N VAL A 512 -1.14 -28.54 -26.26
CA VAL A 512 -0.25 -27.68 -25.50
C VAL A 512 -0.56 -27.82 -24.02
N THR A 513 0.48 -27.86 -23.18
CA THR A 513 0.33 -27.78 -21.72
C THR A 513 0.47 -26.32 -21.27
N LEU A 514 -0.59 -25.79 -20.71
CA LEU A 514 -0.67 -24.45 -20.14
C LEU A 514 -0.46 -24.54 -18.64
N SER A 515 0.30 -23.64 -18.06
CA SER A 515 0.57 -23.64 -16.61
C SER A 515 0.90 -22.27 -16.07
N ALA A 516 0.67 -22.09 -14.74
CA ALA A 516 1.15 -20.95 -13.99
C ALA A 516 1.32 -21.32 -12.50
N ARG A 517 2.20 -20.60 -11.79
CA ARG A 517 2.45 -20.79 -10.37
C ARG A 517 1.46 -19.99 -9.54
N THR A 518 0.87 -20.62 -8.53
CA THR A 518 -0.02 -19.95 -7.59
C THR A 518 0.77 -19.10 -6.59
N PHE A 519 0.12 -18.05 -6.08
CA PHE A 519 0.64 -17.23 -5.00
C PHE A 519 -0.46 -16.99 -3.95
N ALA A 520 -0.14 -17.28 -2.70
CA ALA A 520 -0.99 -17.05 -1.52
C ALA A 520 -0.13 -17.13 -0.25
N PRO A 521 -0.69 -16.83 0.93
CA PRO A 521 0.03 -16.95 2.20
C PRO A 521 0.71 -18.30 2.38
N SER A 522 1.95 -18.30 2.83
CA SER A 522 2.70 -19.53 3.14
C SER A 522 3.43 -19.36 4.47
N PRO A 523 3.14 -20.18 5.50
CA PRO A 523 2.16 -21.28 5.48
C PRO A 523 0.70 -20.78 5.38
N GLY A 524 -0.13 -21.54 4.68
CA GLY A 524 -1.54 -21.19 4.46
C GLY A 524 -2.34 -22.35 3.84
N PRO A 525 -3.67 -22.20 3.70
CA PRO A 525 -4.51 -23.20 3.06
C PRO A 525 -4.19 -23.31 1.57
N ASN A 526 -4.45 -24.47 1.00
CA ASN A 526 -4.38 -24.65 -0.44
C ASN A 526 -5.38 -23.73 -1.16
N LEU A 527 -4.95 -23.21 -2.32
CA LEU A 527 -5.83 -22.46 -3.21
C LEU A 527 -6.78 -23.43 -3.92
N THR A 528 -7.96 -22.95 -4.28
CA THR A 528 -8.80 -23.57 -5.27
C THR A 528 -8.40 -23.05 -6.64
N VAL A 529 -7.92 -23.94 -7.51
CA VAL A 529 -7.57 -23.60 -8.89
C VAL A 529 -8.60 -24.19 -9.84
N GLU A 530 -9.21 -23.32 -10.64
CA GLU A 530 -10.21 -23.66 -11.63
C GLU A 530 -9.68 -23.38 -13.03
N TRP A 531 -9.86 -24.36 -13.94
CA TRP A 531 -9.54 -24.22 -15.35
C TRP A 531 -10.84 -24.12 -16.17
N TYR A 532 -10.84 -23.20 -17.12
CA TYR A 532 -11.96 -22.92 -18.00
C TYR A 532 -11.53 -23.02 -19.46
N VAL A 533 -12.41 -23.52 -20.31
CA VAL A 533 -12.31 -23.47 -21.77
C VAL A 533 -13.56 -22.81 -22.31
N ASN A 534 -13.42 -21.69 -23.02
CA ASN A 534 -14.53 -20.85 -23.48
C ASN A 534 -15.59 -20.59 -22.39
N ASN A 535 -15.13 -20.18 -21.19
CA ASN A 535 -15.93 -19.92 -19.98
C ASN A 535 -16.59 -21.16 -19.33
N ALA A 536 -16.52 -22.36 -19.93
CA ALA A 536 -16.95 -23.59 -19.28
C ALA A 536 -15.85 -24.10 -18.33
N ARG A 537 -16.19 -24.34 -17.06
CA ARG A 537 -15.25 -24.91 -16.10
C ARG A 537 -15.01 -26.38 -16.41
N VAL A 538 -13.77 -26.74 -16.75
CA VAL A 538 -13.36 -28.08 -17.15
C VAL A 538 -12.62 -28.85 -16.05
N ARG A 539 -12.04 -28.16 -15.08
CA ARG A 539 -11.30 -28.80 -13.98
C ARG A 539 -11.28 -27.88 -12.75
N THR A 540 -11.33 -28.51 -11.56
CA THR A 540 -11.06 -27.87 -10.26
C THR A 540 -10.03 -28.71 -9.51
N SER A 541 -9.06 -28.07 -8.86
CA SER A 541 -8.01 -28.74 -8.09
C SER A 541 -7.65 -27.92 -6.85
N SER A 542 -7.13 -28.60 -5.83
CA SER A 542 -6.54 -27.98 -4.64
C SER A 542 -5.03 -27.92 -4.85
N VAL A 543 -4.45 -26.71 -4.77
CA VAL A 543 -3.03 -26.47 -5.08
C VAL A 543 -2.40 -25.71 -3.91
N ALA A 544 -1.28 -26.21 -3.40
CA ALA A 544 -0.57 -25.52 -2.32
C ALA A 544 0.03 -24.20 -2.81
N PRO A 545 0.14 -23.18 -1.90
CA PRO A 545 0.80 -21.92 -2.21
C PRO A 545 2.19 -22.12 -2.84
N GLY A 546 2.49 -21.37 -3.90
CA GLY A 546 3.77 -21.45 -4.60
C GLY A 546 3.91 -22.61 -5.59
N ASN A 547 2.96 -23.53 -5.66
CA ASN A 547 3.00 -24.65 -6.60
C ASN A 547 2.38 -24.28 -7.95
N THR A 548 2.85 -24.97 -9.00
CA THR A 548 2.35 -24.79 -10.36
C THR A 548 1.12 -25.66 -10.60
N SER A 549 0.08 -25.07 -11.20
CA SER A 549 -1.06 -25.79 -11.77
C SER A 549 -0.94 -25.83 -13.29
N SER A 550 -1.31 -26.95 -13.89
CA SER A 550 -1.22 -27.14 -15.35
C SER A 550 -2.49 -27.77 -15.92
N TYR A 551 -2.78 -27.47 -17.19
CA TYR A 551 -3.86 -28.05 -17.98
C TYR A 551 -3.39 -28.27 -19.40
N THR A 552 -3.64 -29.49 -19.96
CA THR A 552 -3.32 -29.79 -21.35
C THR A 552 -4.57 -29.54 -22.20
N PHE A 553 -4.45 -28.63 -23.14
CA PHE A 553 -5.47 -28.32 -24.14
C PHE A 553 -5.10 -28.98 -25.46
N THR A 554 -6.07 -29.63 -26.11
CA THR A 554 -5.93 -30.20 -27.47
C THR A 554 -6.81 -29.40 -28.41
N ALA A 555 -6.23 -28.89 -29.48
CA ALA A 555 -6.92 -28.07 -30.47
C ALA A 555 -7.97 -28.88 -31.24
N PRO A 556 -9.29 -28.54 -31.14
CA PRO A 556 -10.32 -29.46 -31.62
C PRO A 556 -10.63 -29.32 -33.11
N LEU A 557 -10.68 -28.12 -33.68
CA LEU A 557 -11.11 -27.89 -35.07
C LEU A 557 -10.38 -26.69 -35.67
N ALA A 558 -9.93 -26.84 -36.91
CA ALA A 558 -9.32 -25.75 -37.68
C ALA A 558 -10.26 -24.56 -37.88
N GLY A 559 -9.70 -23.35 -37.93
CA GLY A 559 -10.45 -22.11 -38.12
C GLY A 559 -11.21 -21.62 -36.91
N THR A 560 -10.98 -22.19 -35.71
CA THR A 560 -11.62 -21.81 -34.45
C THR A 560 -10.66 -21.08 -33.51
N THR A 561 -11.21 -20.20 -32.64
CA THR A 561 -10.48 -19.54 -31.58
C THR A 561 -11.01 -19.98 -30.23
N TRP A 562 -10.11 -20.33 -29.32
CA TRP A 562 -10.42 -20.83 -27.99
C TRP A 562 -9.76 -19.96 -26.92
N THR A 563 -10.48 -19.76 -25.82
CA THR A 563 -9.93 -19.12 -24.62
C THR A 563 -9.76 -20.17 -23.54
N VAL A 564 -8.53 -20.33 -23.04
CA VAL A 564 -8.23 -21.18 -21.89
C VAL A 564 -7.78 -20.29 -20.74
N ARG A 565 -8.41 -20.44 -19.57
CA ARG A 565 -8.18 -19.59 -18.40
C ARG A 565 -7.98 -20.43 -17.14
N MET A 566 -6.90 -20.12 -16.41
CA MET A 566 -6.68 -20.56 -15.05
C MET A 566 -7.14 -19.46 -14.10
N LYS A 567 -7.99 -19.78 -13.11
CA LYS A 567 -8.37 -18.89 -12.01
C LYS A 567 -7.87 -19.50 -10.70
N ALA A 568 -7.17 -18.71 -9.88
CA ALA A 568 -6.68 -19.12 -8.58
C ALA A 568 -7.39 -18.35 -7.46
N ILE A 569 -7.95 -19.05 -6.48
CA ILE A 569 -8.78 -18.52 -5.40
C ILE A 569 -8.07 -18.79 -4.07
N ASP A 570 -7.74 -17.74 -3.33
CA ASP A 570 -7.24 -17.86 -1.96
C ASP A 570 -8.35 -18.31 -1.01
N ASN A 571 -8.10 -19.39 -0.26
CA ASN A 571 -9.05 -19.97 0.68
C ASN A 571 -8.82 -19.58 2.13
N ASN A 572 -7.99 -18.57 2.40
CA ASN A 572 -7.76 -18.09 3.76
C ASN A 572 -9.07 -17.68 4.44
N SER A 573 -9.25 -18.04 5.71
CA SER A 573 -10.47 -17.79 6.48
C SER A 573 -10.66 -16.32 6.87
N LEU A 574 -9.63 -15.47 6.73
CA LEU A 574 -9.73 -14.02 6.89
C LEU A 574 -10.52 -13.35 5.76
N LEU A 575 -10.69 -14.05 4.63
CA LEU A 575 -11.60 -13.68 3.55
C LEU A 575 -12.88 -14.50 3.67
N HIS A 576 -14.03 -13.86 3.66
CA HIS A 576 -15.32 -14.57 3.62
C HIS A 576 -15.49 -15.36 2.31
N SER A 577 -16.20 -16.47 2.34
CA SER A 577 -16.39 -17.34 1.18
C SER A 577 -17.02 -16.62 -0.03
N SER A 578 -17.85 -15.60 0.18
CA SER A 578 -18.43 -14.77 -0.88
C SER A 578 -17.43 -13.76 -1.48
N THR A 579 -16.41 -13.37 -0.73
CA THR A 579 -15.39 -12.38 -1.14
C THR A 579 -14.25 -13.04 -1.92
N ARG A 580 -13.86 -14.27 -1.55
CA ARG A 580 -12.74 -15.00 -2.18
C ARG A 580 -12.78 -15.05 -3.72
N PRO A 581 -13.92 -15.33 -4.38
CA PRO A 581 -13.98 -15.35 -5.84
C PRO A 581 -13.77 -13.97 -6.49
N GLN A 582 -14.05 -12.88 -5.75
CA GLN A 582 -13.93 -11.51 -6.25
C GLN A 582 -12.47 -11.06 -6.29
N VAL A 583 -11.65 -11.51 -5.32
CA VAL A 583 -10.22 -11.18 -5.24
C VAL A 583 -9.34 -12.15 -6.05
N ALA A 584 -9.92 -13.22 -6.62
CA ALA A 584 -9.18 -14.20 -7.38
C ALA A 584 -8.71 -13.67 -8.73
N LYS A 585 -7.45 -13.91 -9.05
CA LYS A 585 -6.85 -13.51 -10.33
C LYS A 585 -6.81 -14.66 -11.33
N SER A 586 -6.64 -14.32 -12.61
CA SER A 586 -6.66 -15.30 -13.72
C SER A 586 -5.48 -15.11 -14.67
N ALA A 587 -4.96 -16.23 -15.17
CA ALA A 587 -4.08 -16.27 -16.33
C ALA A 587 -4.86 -16.82 -17.53
N THR A 588 -4.80 -16.11 -18.67
CA THR A 588 -5.60 -16.43 -19.84
C THR A 588 -4.71 -16.61 -21.06
N TRP A 589 -5.05 -17.60 -21.89
CA TRP A 589 -4.45 -17.84 -23.20
C TRP A 589 -5.55 -17.84 -24.27
N THR A 590 -5.29 -17.14 -25.37
CA THR A 590 -6.10 -17.20 -26.58
C THR A 590 -5.42 -18.12 -27.58
N ILE A 591 -6.13 -19.14 -28.06
CA ILE A 591 -5.57 -20.17 -28.94
C ILE A 591 -6.31 -20.13 -30.26
N GLN A 592 -5.59 -19.82 -31.33
CA GLN A 592 -6.08 -19.90 -32.71
C GLN A 592 -5.71 -21.25 -33.27
N VAL A 593 -6.69 -21.98 -33.86
CA VAL A 593 -6.45 -23.27 -34.47
C VAL A 593 -6.36 -23.10 -35.99
N SER A 594 -5.15 -23.32 -36.52
CA SER A 594 -4.91 -23.30 -37.97
C SER A 594 -5.26 -24.65 -38.58
N GLY A 595 -5.70 -24.64 -39.82
CA GLY A 595 -5.77 -25.88 -40.61
C GLY A 595 -4.38 -26.47 -40.77
N GLY A 596 -4.25 -27.76 -40.49
CA GLY A 596 -3.06 -28.50 -40.92
C GLY A 596 -2.97 -28.36 -42.44
N GLY A 597 -1.92 -27.69 -42.94
CA GLY A 597 -1.65 -27.72 -44.38
C GLY A 597 -1.67 -29.18 -44.84
N CYS A 598 -2.51 -29.51 -45.79
CA CYS A 598 -2.52 -30.82 -46.39
C CYS A 598 -1.15 -31.04 -47.06
N PRO A 599 -0.26 -31.93 -46.50
CA PRO A 599 1.05 -32.16 -47.11
C PRO A 599 0.93 -32.85 -48.47
N PHE A 600 -0.29 -33.24 -48.88
CA PHE A 600 -0.58 -34.01 -50.08
C PHE A 600 -1.71 -33.46 -50.97
N CYS A 601 -2.12 -32.18 -50.80
CA CYS A 601 -2.92 -31.51 -51.83
C CYS A 601 -2.00 -31.25 -53.02
N LEU A 602 -1.76 -32.25 -53.84
CA LEU A 602 -1.18 -32.13 -55.18
C LEU A 602 -2.00 -31.11 -55.93
N GLN A 603 -1.33 -30.08 -56.47
CA GLN A 603 -1.83 -29.26 -57.55
C GLN A 603 -2.31 -30.22 -58.64
N GLY A 604 -3.61 -30.37 -58.79
CA GLY A 604 -4.22 -30.94 -59.98
C GLY A 604 -4.15 -29.88 -61.06
N ASP A 605 -3.55 -30.25 -62.15
CA ASP A 605 -3.43 -29.52 -63.41
C ASP A 605 -4.78 -28.92 -63.91
#